data_27829fb078a28d2b96425921c94b11ae
#
_entry.id   27829fb078a28d2b96425921c94b11ae
#
_cell.length_a   1.000
_cell.length_b   1.000
_cell.length_c   1.000
_cell.angle_alpha   90.00
_cell.angle_beta   90.00
_cell.angle_gamma   90.00
#
_symmetry.space_group_name_H-M   'P 1'
#
loop_
_entity.id
_entity.type
_entity.pdbx_description
1 polymer ?
#
loop_
_entity_poly.entity_id
_entity_poly.type
_entity_poly.pdbx_seq_one_letter_code
_entity_poly.pdbx_strand_id
1 'polypeptide(L)'
;MSKIYKGTLGLIGNTPLVEIVNIEKELGLEATLLVKLEYLNPAGSVKDRIAKAMIEDAEEKGILKEGSVIIEPTSGNTGIGLASIAAAKGYRIILTMPETMSVERRNILKAYGAEIVLTEGAKGMKGAIAKADELAKEIPNSFVPGQFVNPANPAAHKKTTGPEIWNDTDGAVDIVIAGVGTDLKIGRAHV
;
A
#
# COMPACT_ATOMS: atom_id res chain seq x y z
N MET A 1 22.14 -9.46 -17.98
CA MET A 1 21.05 -8.49 -18.15
C MET A 1 21.33 -7.27 -17.26
N SER A 2 21.05 -6.06 -17.77
CA SER A 2 21.22 -4.83 -16.98
C SER A 2 20.26 -4.85 -15.78
N LYS A 3 20.79 -4.50 -14.58
CA LYS A 3 19.99 -4.33 -13.35
C LYS A 3 19.51 -2.88 -13.16
N ILE A 4 19.46 -2.08 -14.23
CA ILE A 4 19.02 -0.68 -14.17
C ILE A 4 17.50 -0.64 -14.32
N TYR A 5 16.83 -0.15 -13.29
CA TYR A 5 15.39 0.07 -13.29
C TYR A 5 15.05 1.45 -13.86
N LYS A 6 14.00 1.52 -14.65
CA LYS A 6 13.47 2.80 -15.15
C LYS A 6 12.36 3.28 -14.20
N GLY A 7 12.75 4.09 -13.22
CA GLY A 7 11.85 4.58 -12.17
C GLY A 7 11.64 3.60 -11.02
N THR A 8 10.89 4.05 -10.01
CA THR A 8 10.73 3.35 -8.73
C THR A 8 9.69 2.23 -8.75
N LEU A 9 8.75 2.25 -9.71
CA LEU A 9 7.65 1.28 -9.78
C LEU A 9 8.12 -0.17 -9.95
N GLY A 10 9.24 -0.37 -10.61
CA GLY A 10 9.86 -1.70 -10.79
C GLY A 10 10.54 -2.26 -9.54
N LEU A 11 10.73 -1.43 -8.51
CA LEU A 11 11.36 -1.82 -7.25
C LEU A 11 10.35 -2.29 -6.19
N ILE A 12 9.06 -2.14 -6.46
CA ILE A 12 8.00 -2.54 -5.52
C ILE A 12 7.86 -4.05 -5.53
N GLY A 13 7.90 -4.63 -4.33
CA GLY A 13 7.88 -6.08 -4.15
C GLY A 13 9.26 -6.71 -4.16
N ASN A 14 9.33 -8.04 -4.26
CA ASN A 14 10.56 -8.83 -4.16
C ASN A 14 11.41 -8.43 -2.94
N THR A 15 10.74 -8.15 -1.83
CA THR A 15 11.38 -7.80 -0.57
C THR A 15 12.01 -9.05 0.06
N PRO A 16 13.17 -8.96 0.71
CA PRO A 16 13.82 -10.13 1.28
C PRO A 16 13.08 -10.68 2.51
N LEU A 17 13.26 -11.97 2.76
CA LEU A 17 13.05 -12.60 4.05
C LEU A 17 14.36 -12.56 4.84
N VAL A 18 14.26 -12.31 6.14
CA VAL A 18 15.41 -12.30 7.07
C VAL A 18 15.10 -13.20 8.26
N GLU A 19 15.99 -14.13 8.55
CA GLU A 19 15.94 -14.96 9.76
C GLU A 19 16.41 -14.16 10.96
N ILE A 20 15.64 -14.18 12.06
CA ILE A 20 15.94 -13.41 13.27
C ILE A 20 16.65 -14.25 14.32
N VAL A 21 17.80 -14.82 13.92
CA VAL A 21 18.62 -15.79 14.68
C VAL A 21 18.91 -15.42 16.13
N ASN A 22 19.07 -14.13 16.45
CA ASN A 22 19.38 -13.70 17.82
C ASN A 22 18.18 -13.91 18.76
N ILE A 23 16.96 -13.65 18.28
CA ILE A 23 15.73 -13.85 19.04
C ILE A 23 15.48 -15.35 19.22
N GLU A 24 15.70 -16.15 18.19
CA GLU A 24 15.57 -17.61 18.25
C GLU A 24 16.48 -18.20 19.34
N LYS A 25 17.75 -17.79 19.36
CA LYS A 25 18.72 -18.22 20.37
C LYS A 25 18.36 -17.75 21.77
N GLU A 26 17.98 -16.47 21.93
CA GLU A 26 17.64 -15.90 23.23
C GLU A 26 16.43 -16.60 23.88
N LEU A 27 15.45 -16.96 23.06
CA LEU A 27 14.23 -17.62 23.51
C LEU A 27 14.28 -19.15 23.46
N GLY A 28 15.37 -19.72 22.96
CA GLY A 28 15.53 -21.17 22.82
C GLY A 28 14.47 -21.81 21.90
N LEU A 29 14.14 -21.14 20.79
CA LEU A 29 13.11 -21.61 19.86
C LEU A 29 13.64 -22.72 18.97
N GLU A 30 12.81 -23.74 18.74
CA GLU A 30 13.04 -24.76 17.71
C GLU A 30 12.56 -24.32 16.31
N ALA A 31 11.67 -23.33 16.27
CA ALA A 31 11.13 -22.77 15.04
C ALA A 31 12.07 -21.73 14.43
N THR A 32 12.21 -21.75 13.10
CA THR A 32 12.86 -20.68 12.33
C THR A 32 11.90 -19.52 12.15
N LEU A 33 12.29 -18.32 12.59
CA LEU A 33 11.50 -17.12 12.48
C LEU A 33 11.99 -16.24 11.32
N LEU A 34 11.13 -16.05 10.33
CA LEU A 34 11.41 -15.24 9.16
C LEU A 34 10.59 -13.94 9.16
N VAL A 35 11.21 -12.83 8.86
CA VAL A 35 10.56 -11.52 8.73
C VAL A 35 10.68 -11.02 7.30
N LYS A 36 9.54 -10.75 6.66
CA LYS A 36 9.52 -10.14 5.32
C LYS A 36 9.64 -8.62 5.44
N LEU A 37 10.73 -8.07 4.90
CA LEU A 37 11.13 -6.68 5.11
C LEU A 37 10.40 -5.71 4.18
N GLU A 38 9.09 -5.53 4.36
CA GLU A 38 8.25 -4.67 3.52
C GLU A 38 8.60 -3.18 3.58
N TYR A 39 9.37 -2.73 4.57
CA TYR A 39 9.87 -1.36 4.62
C TYR A 39 10.92 -1.05 3.54
N LEU A 40 11.43 -2.06 2.84
CA LEU A 40 12.35 -1.90 1.70
C LEU A 40 11.62 -1.55 0.39
N ASN A 41 10.30 -1.54 0.37
CA ASN A 41 9.59 -0.94 -0.76
C ASN A 41 9.90 0.57 -0.86
N PRO A 42 9.88 1.18 -2.05
CA PRO A 42 10.30 2.57 -2.29
C PRO A 42 9.62 3.64 -1.42
N ALA A 43 8.34 3.48 -1.11
CA ALA A 43 7.61 4.37 -0.20
C ALA A 43 7.57 3.85 1.24
N GLY A 44 8.33 2.79 1.55
CA GLY A 44 8.64 2.32 2.88
C GLY A 44 7.63 1.37 3.52
N SER A 45 6.72 0.76 2.78
CA SER A 45 5.77 -0.18 3.38
C SER A 45 5.17 -1.18 2.39
N VAL A 46 4.50 -2.20 2.93
CA VAL A 46 3.68 -3.17 2.17
C VAL A 46 2.59 -2.50 1.32
N LYS A 47 2.19 -1.27 1.67
CA LYS A 47 1.12 -0.54 0.98
C LYS A 47 1.50 -0.08 -0.42
N ASP A 48 2.77 -0.02 -0.73
CA ASP A 48 3.25 0.26 -2.09
C ASP A 48 2.71 -0.76 -3.08
N ARG A 49 2.63 -2.03 -2.66
CA ARG A 49 2.10 -3.13 -3.49
C ARG A 49 0.64 -2.92 -3.87
N ILE A 50 -0.21 -2.64 -2.87
CA ILE A 50 -1.63 -2.45 -3.12
C ILE A 50 -1.91 -1.13 -3.83
N ALA A 51 -1.17 -0.06 -3.53
CA ALA A 51 -1.28 1.21 -4.21
C ALA A 51 -0.99 1.06 -5.71
N LYS A 52 0.10 0.39 -6.06
CA LYS A 52 0.43 0.06 -7.45
C LYS A 52 -0.68 -0.77 -8.10
N ALA A 53 -1.10 -1.84 -7.46
CA ALA A 53 -2.10 -2.74 -8.02
C ALA A 53 -3.46 -2.07 -8.27
N MET A 54 -3.94 -1.24 -7.33
CA MET A 54 -5.22 -0.53 -7.48
C MET A 54 -5.18 0.51 -8.60
N ILE A 55 -4.05 1.22 -8.76
CA ILE A 55 -3.87 2.19 -9.84
C ILE A 55 -3.77 1.49 -11.20
N GLU A 56 -2.93 0.45 -11.32
CA GLU A 56 -2.75 -0.28 -12.56
C GLU A 56 -4.05 -1.01 -13.00
N ASP A 57 -4.79 -1.61 -12.07
CA ASP A 57 -6.10 -2.22 -12.35
C ASP A 57 -7.12 -1.20 -12.88
N ALA A 58 -7.12 0.01 -12.31
CA ALA A 58 -8.00 1.10 -12.77
C ALA A 58 -7.59 1.63 -14.14
N GLU A 59 -6.28 1.68 -14.45
CA GLU A 59 -5.77 2.01 -15.78
C GLU A 59 -6.18 0.96 -16.83
N GLU A 60 -5.96 -0.32 -16.51
CA GLU A 60 -6.34 -1.45 -17.39
C GLU A 60 -7.84 -1.46 -17.72
N LYS A 61 -8.68 -1.11 -16.73
CA LYS A 61 -10.13 -1.01 -16.90
C LYS A 61 -10.57 0.29 -17.58
N GLY A 62 -9.67 1.20 -17.88
CA GLY A 62 -9.97 2.51 -18.44
C GLY A 62 -10.77 3.44 -17.51
N ILE A 63 -10.77 3.16 -16.21
CA ILE A 63 -11.38 4.02 -15.17
C ILE A 63 -10.45 5.20 -14.88
N LEU A 64 -9.17 4.94 -14.71
CA LEU A 64 -8.13 5.95 -14.49
C LEU A 64 -7.43 6.24 -15.83
N LYS A 65 -7.42 7.52 -16.23
CA LYS A 65 -6.87 7.99 -17.50
C LYS A 65 -6.03 9.24 -17.29
N GLU A 66 -5.32 9.67 -18.30
CA GLU A 66 -4.64 10.95 -18.29
C GLU A 66 -5.61 12.08 -17.90
N GLY A 67 -5.18 12.95 -16.99
CA GLY A 67 -6.02 14.02 -16.43
C GLY A 67 -7.01 13.58 -15.35
N SER A 68 -7.10 12.29 -15.02
CA SER A 68 -7.89 11.82 -13.87
C SER A 68 -7.30 12.26 -12.55
N VAL A 69 -8.14 12.38 -11.53
CA VAL A 69 -7.77 12.75 -10.15
C VAL A 69 -8.01 11.58 -9.22
N ILE A 70 -6.98 11.16 -8.50
CA ILE A 70 -7.10 10.12 -7.47
C ILE A 70 -7.54 10.79 -6.16
N ILE A 71 -8.55 10.24 -5.50
CA ILE A 71 -9.04 10.75 -4.20
C ILE A 71 -9.11 9.56 -3.23
N GLU A 72 -8.46 9.65 -2.07
CA GLU A 72 -8.51 8.57 -1.07
C GLU A 72 -8.60 9.13 0.35
N PRO A 73 -9.56 8.67 1.16
CA PRO A 73 -9.61 8.99 2.58
C PRO A 73 -8.62 8.11 3.33
N THR A 74 -7.44 8.65 3.64
CA THR A 74 -6.41 7.87 4.32
C THR A 74 -5.41 8.75 5.04
N SER A 75 -4.97 8.30 6.20
CA SER A 75 -3.95 8.95 7.03
C SER A 75 -2.70 8.10 7.22
N GLY A 76 -2.66 6.93 6.58
CA GLY A 76 -1.63 5.92 6.80
C GLY A 76 -0.74 5.67 5.59
N ASN A 77 -0.07 4.53 5.64
CA ASN A 77 0.87 4.09 4.60
C ASN A 77 0.23 3.92 3.22
N THR A 78 -1.07 3.64 3.16
CA THR A 78 -1.80 3.59 1.88
C THR A 78 -1.75 4.93 1.15
N GLY A 79 -1.95 6.04 1.87
CA GLY A 79 -1.82 7.38 1.29
C GLY A 79 -0.41 7.65 0.77
N ILE A 80 0.61 7.23 1.52
CA ILE A 80 2.01 7.40 1.12
C ILE A 80 2.29 6.57 -0.15
N GLY A 81 1.87 5.31 -0.18
CA GLY A 81 2.00 4.46 -1.37
C GLY A 81 1.27 5.04 -2.58
N LEU A 82 0.00 5.45 -2.43
CA LEU A 82 -0.77 6.07 -3.52
C LEU A 82 -0.13 7.36 -4.02
N ALA A 83 0.35 8.24 -3.13
CA ALA A 83 1.02 9.48 -3.50
C ALA A 83 2.33 9.21 -4.26
N SER A 84 3.12 8.24 -3.83
CA SER A 84 4.34 7.82 -4.51
C SER A 84 4.07 7.30 -5.92
N ILE A 85 3.04 6.45 -6.10
CA ILE A 85 2.66 5.92 -7.42
C ILE A 85 2.08 7.04 -8.30
N ALA A 86 1.22 7.89 -7.75
CA ALA A 86 0.66 9.03 -8.46
C ALA A 86 1.76 9.96 -8.99
N ALA A 87 2.74 10.31 -8.15
CA ALA A 87 3.90 11.10 -8.54
C ALA A 87 4.70 10.44 -9.68
N ALA A 88 4.95 9.13 -9.58
CA ALA A 88 5.71 8.38 -10.59
C ALA A 88 4.97 8.27 -11.94
N LYS A 89 3.63 8.28 -11.93
CA LYS A 89 2.77 8.16 -13.13
C LYS A 89 2.21 9.51 -13.63
N GLY A 90 2.44 10.61 -12.91
CA GLY A 90 1.96 11.95 -13.29
C GLY A 90 0.49 12.21 -12.98
N TYR A 91 -0.11 11.47 -12.05
CA TYR A 91 -1.49 11.71 -11.61
C TYR A 91 -1.59 12.76 -10.53
N ARG A 92 -2.62 13.60 -10.61
CA ARG A 92 -3.05 14.43 -9.49
C ARG A 92 -3.68 13.55 -8.42
N ILE A 93 -3.34 13.79 -7.15
CA ILE A 93 -3.89 13.05 -6.03
C ILE A 93 -4.32 13.98 -4.89
N ILE A 94 -5.50 13.75 -4.36
CA ILE A 94 -6.08 14.45 -3.21
C ILE A 94 -6.30 13.44 -2.09
N LEU A 95 -5.72 13.70 -0.92
CA LEU A 95 -5.87 12.84 0.25
C LEU A 95 -6.66 13.57 1.32
N THR A 96 -7.74 12.98 1.79
CA THR A 96 -8.54 13.52 2.87
C THR A 96 -8.18 12.83 4.19
N MET A 97 -7.99 13.61 5.25
CA MET A 97 -7.61 13.08 6.56
C MET A 97 -8.01 14.02 7.70
N PRO A 98 -8.21 13.50 8.92
CA PRO A 98 -8.44 14.34 10.09
C PRO A 98 -7.24 15.25 10.37
N GLU A 99 -7.51 16.47 10.81
CA GLU A 99 -6.46 17.45 11.19
C GLU A 99 -5.57 17.00 12.35
N THR A 100 -5.99 15.97 13.10
CA THR A 100 -5.21 15.34 14.17
C THR A 100 -4.05 14.49 13.69
N MET A 101 -3.94 14.25 12.38
CA MET A 101 -2.82 13.49 11.81
C MET A 101 -1.50 14.23 11.92
N SER A 102 -0.42 13.45 12.14
CA SER A 102 0.91 14.00 12.39
C SER A 102 1.41 14.89 11.24
N VAL A 103 2.15 15.94 11.61
CA VAL A 103 2.71 16.89 10.65
C VAL A 103 3.74 16.21 9.73
N GLU A 104 4.50 15.25 10.27
CA GLU A 104 5.51 14.49 9.53
C GLU A 104 4.87 13.73 8.37
N ARG A 105 3.75 13.05 8.61
CA ARG A 105 3.01 12.34 7.54
C ARG A 105 2.50 13.29 6.48
N ARG A 106 1.95 14.44 6.88
CA ARG A 106 1.51 15.48 5.93
C ARG A 106 2.66 16.00 5.08
N ASN A 107 3.84 16.18 5.68
CA ASN A 107 5.03 16.62 4.96
C ASN A 107 5.52 15.60 3.94
N ILE A 108 5.52 14.30 4.28
CA ILE A 108 5.84 13.22 3.34
C ILE A 108 4.88 13.24 2.14
N LEU A 109 3.58 13.33 2.38
CA LEU A 109 2.58 13.36 1.33
C LEU A 109 2.73 14.59 0.41
N LYS A 110 3.00 15.77 1.00
CA LYS A 110 3.30 16.99 0.24
C LYS A 110 4.57 16.86 -0.60
N ALA A 111 5.60 16.18 -0.08
CA ALA A 111 6.84 15.94 -0.81
C ALA A 111 6.61 15.08 -2.07
N TYR A 112 5.62 14.19 -2.06
CA TYR A 112 5.16 13.47 -3.25
C TYR A 112 4.21 14.29 -4.14
N GLY A 113 3.90 15.54 -3.80
CA GLY A 113 3.01 16.38 -4.57
C GLY A 113 1.51 16.17 -4.30
N ALA A 114 1.15 15.42 -3.26
CA ALA A 114 -0.25 15.21 -2.92
C ALA A 114 -0.90 16.47 -2.33
N GLU A 115 -2.12 16.76 -2.77
CA GLU A 115 -3.00 17.75 -2.14
C GLU A 115 -3.63 17.12 -0.89
N ILE A 116 -3.62 17.85 0.22
CA ILE A 116 -4.15 17.38 1.49
C ILE A 116 -5.37 18.23 1.86
N VAL A 117 -6.50 17.56 2.07
CA VAL A 117 -7.71 18.18 2.57
C VAL A 117 -7.92 17.70 4.00
N LEU A 118 -7.76 18.61 4.95
CA LEU A 118 -7.96 18.34 6.38
C LEU A 118 -9.44 18.40 6.71
N THR A 119 -9.89 17.46 7.53
CA THR A 119 -11.25 17.43 8.07
C THR A 119 -11.22 17.61 9.58
N GLU A 120 -12.34 18.01 10.15
CA GLU A 120 -12.51 18.22 11.58
C GLU A 120 -12.08 16.97 12.39
N GLY A 121 -11.17 17.15 13.34
CA GLY A 121 -10.59 16.06 14.11
C GLY A 121 -11.64 15.24 14.89
N ALA A 122 -12.68 15.88 15.41
CA ALA A 122 -13.75 15.23 16.15
C ALA A 122 -14.54 14.20 15.30
N LYS A 123 -14.58 14.38 13.97
CA LYS A 123 -15.24 13.44 13.03
C LYS A 123 -14.37 12.23 12.66
N GLY A 124 -13.08 12.26 13.00
CA GLY A 124 -12.14 11.19 12.72
C GLY A 124 -12.16 10.75 11.25
N MET A 125 -11.92 9.47 10.99
CA MET A 125 -11.92 8.94 9.62
C MET A 125 -13.28 9.01 8.93
N LYS A 126 -14.40 9.02 9.67
CA LYS A 126 -15.74 9.18 9.05
C LYS A 126 -15.85 10.54 8.35
N GLY A 127 -15.31 11.59 8.96
CA GLY A 127 -15.25 12.93 8.34
C GLY A 127 -14.40 12.95 7.07
N ALA A 128 -13.25 12.27 7.08
CA ALA A 128 -12.38 12.17 5.93
C ALA A 128 -13.05 11.41 4.77
N ILE A 129 -13.74 10.31 5.06
CA ILE A 129 -14.50 9.53 4.06
C ILE A 129 -15.60 10.39 3.43
N ALA A 130 -16.42 11.06 4.25
CA ALA A 130 -17.48 11.92 3.75
C ALA A 130 -16.93 13.04 2.84
N LYS A 131 -15.77 13.62 3.18
CA LYS A 131 -15.14 14.65 2.36
C LYS A 131 -14.56 14.08 1.06
N ALA A 132 -14.03 12.87 1.06
CA ALA A 132 -13.59 12.21 -0.16
C ALA A 132 -14.77 11.96 -1.12
N ASP A 133 -15.90 11.49 -0.58
CA ASP A 133 -17.13 11.25 -1.36
C ASP A 133 -17.71 12.55 -1.94
N GLU A 134 -17.64 13.66 -1.20
CA GLU A 134 -18.03 14.98 -1.67
C GLU A 134 -17.15 15.42 -2.84
N LEU A 135 -15.83 15.38 -2.67
CA LEU A 135 -14.87 15.74 -3.69
C LEU A 135 -14.99 14.87 -4.96
N ALA A 136 -15.26 13.57 -4.77
CA ALA A 136 -15.44 12.66 -5.90
C ALA A 136 -16.68 12.97 -6.74
N LYS A 137 -17.71 13.60 -6.15
CA LYS A 137 -18.89 14.08 -6.89
C LYS A 137 -18.66 15.42 -7.57
N GLU A 138 -17.84 16.28 -6.98
CA GLU A 138 -17.53 17.61 -7.50
C GLU A 138 -16.48 17.61 -8.61
N ILE A 139 -15.51 16.69 -8.52
CA ILE A 139 -14.37 16.63 -9.45
C ILE A 139 -14.67 15.59 -10.55
N PRO A 140 -14.86 16.04 -11.79
CA PRO A 140 -15.02 15.11 -12.93
C PRO A 140 -13.80 14.22 -13.11
N ASN A 141 -14.02 13.00 -13.60
CA ASN A 141 -12.96 12.02 -13.84
C ASN A 141 -12.13 11.67 -12.59
N SER A 142 -12.73 11.77 -11.42
CA SER A 142 -12.10 11.31 -10.19
C SER A 142 -12.22 9.78 -10.02
N PHE A 143 -11.22 9.20 -9.37
CA PHE A 143 -11.14 7.79 -9.03
C PHE A 143 -10.84 7.63 -7.53
N VAL A 144 -11.67 6.87 -6.83
CA VAL A 144 -11.46 6.53 -5.42
C VAL A 144 -10.98 5.07 -5.35
N PRO A 145 -9.70 4.81 -5.04
CA PRO A 145 -9.14 3.47 -4.93
C PRO A 145 -9.89 2.55 -3.98
N GLY A 146 -10.29 3.05 -2.80
CA GLY A 146 -11.12 2.32 -1.87
C GLY A 146 -10.46 1.07 -1.29
N GLN A 147 -9.35 1.23 -0.59
CA GLN A 147 -8.48 0.13 -0.12
C GLN A 147 -9.21 -1.00 0.60
N PHE A 148 -10.34 -0.73 1.28
CA PHE A 148 -11.09 -1.73 2.06
C PHE A 148 -12.01 -2.62 1.22
N VAL A 149 -12.40 -2.17 0.04
CA VAL A 149 -13.39 -2.84 -0.82
C VAL A 149 -12.84 -3.20 -2.20
N ASN A 150 -11.69 -2.68 -2.58
CA ASN A 150 -11.10 -2.89 -3.90
C ASN A 150 -10.49 -4.29 -4.01
N PRO A 151 -10.97 -5.13 -4.94
CA PRO A 151 -10.46 -6.50 -5.12
C PRO A 151 -8.99 -6.55 -5.58
N ALA A 152 -8.46 -5.48 -6.17
CA ALA A 152 -7.06 -5.39 -6.57
C ALA A 152 -6.10 -5.44 -5.35
N ASN A 153 -6.56 -5.02 -4.16
CA ASN A 153 -5.79 -5.11 -2.93
C ASN A 153 -5.45 -6.57 -2.57
N PRO A 154 -6.40 -7.46 -2.26
CA PRO A 154 -6.06 -8.86 -1.98
C PRO A 154 -5.42 -9.57 -3.19
N ALA A 155 -5.78 -9.20 -4.40
CA ALA A 155 -5.17 -9.76 -5.61
C ALA A 155 -3.68 -9.45 -5.71
N ALA A 156 -3.23 -8.26 -5.29
CA ALA A 156 -1.82 -7.89 -5.26
C ALA A 156 -1.01 -8.87 -4.39
N HIS A 157 -1.49 -9.19 -3.19
CA HIS A 157 -0.81 -10.12 -2.28
C HIS A 157 -0.84 -11.56 -2.79
N LYS A 158 -1.95 -11.98 -3.39
CA LYS A 158 -2.06 -13.31 -4.01
C LYS A 158 -1.09 -13.45 -5.19
N LYS A 159 -0.85 -12.38 -5.94
CA LYS A 159 0.02 -12.37 -7.12
C LYS A 159 1.50 -12.19 -6.77
N THR A 160 1.82 -11.52 -5.68
CA THR A 160 3.20 -11.13 -5.33
C THR A 160 3.65 -11.66 -3.98
N THR A 161 3.14 -11.14 -2.88
CA THR A 161 3.62 -11.43 -1.51
C THR A 161 3.57 -12.91 -1.16
N GLY A 162 2.48 -13.59 -1.49
CA GLY A 162 2.32 -15.02 -1.24
C GLY A 162 3.34 -15.86 -2.02
N PRO A 163 3.41 -15.74 -3.35
CA PRO A 163 4.44 -16.43 -4.15
C PRO A 163 5.88 -16.11 -3.74
N GLU A 164 6.17 -14.86 -3.37
CA GLU A 164 7.49 -14.50 -2.87
C GLU A 164 7.84 -15.27 -1.60
N ILE A 165 6.94 -15.29 -0.60
CA ILE A 165 7.15 -16.06 0.65
C ILE A 165 7.36 -17.53 0.34
N TRP A 166 6.50 -18.12 -0.48
CA TRP A 166 6.60 -19.53 -0.85
C TRP A 166 7.90 -19.87 -1.55
N ASN A 167 8.31 -19.09 -2.53
CA ASN A 167 9.52 -19.33 -3.30
C ASN A 167 10.79 -19.07 -2.48
N ASP A 168 10.80 -18.01 -1.67
CA ASP A 168 11.97 -17.65 -0.85
C ASP A 168 12.21 -18.64 0.30
N THR A 169 11.23 -19.49 0.61
CA THR A 169 11.33 -20.57 1.61
C THR A 169 11.41 -21.96 0.99
N ASP A 170 11.54 -22.08 -0.34
CA ASP A 170 11.44 -23.35 -1.08
C ASP A 170 10.18 -24.17 -0.72
N GLY A 171 9.09 -23.46 -0.39
CA GLY A 171 7.83 -24.06 0.04
C GLY A 171 7.79 -24.58 1.48
N ALA A 172 8.84 -24.36 2.27
CA ALA A 172 8.96 -24.86 3.63
C ALA A 172 8.37 -23.90 4.69
N VAL A 173 7.21 -23.30 4.41
CA VAL A 173 6.53 -22.41 5.36
C VAL A 173 5.34 -23.12 6.01
N ASP A 174 5.36 -23.24 7.35
CA ASP A 174 4.28 -23.88 8.12
C ASP A 174 3.26 -22.85 8.61
N ILE A 175 3.72 -21.66 9.03
CA ILE A 175 2.88 -20.64 9.65
C ILE A 175 3.18 -19.28 9.05
N VAL A 176 2.13 -18.56 8.66
CA VAL A 176 2.21 -17.16 8.25
C VAL A 176 1.48 -16.28 9.27
N ILE A 177 2.18 -15.31 9.85
CA ILE A 177 1.60 -14.32 10.76
C ILE A 177 1.53 -12.98 10.03
N ALA A 178 0.33 -12.42 9.92
CA ALA A 178 0.10 -11.15 9.25
C ALA A 178 -0.95 -10.32 9.97
N GLY A 179 -0.84 -9.00 9.87
CA GLY A 179 -1.85 -8.08 10.38
C GLY A 179 -3.15 -8.18 9.59
N VAL A 180 -4.28 -8.24 10.29
CA VAL A 180 -5.61 -8.23 9.68
C VAL A 180 -6.15 -6.80 9.71
N GLY A 181 -6.56 -6.29 8.54
CA GLY A 181 -7.12 -4.95 8.42
C GLY A 181 -7.47 -4.69 6.97
N THR A 182 -6.82 -3.72 6.36
CA THR A 182 -6.88 -3.48 4.91
C THR A 182 -5.93 -4.37 4.12
N ASP A 183 -5.15 -5.19 4.82
CA ASP A 183 -3.96 -5.83 4.32
C ASP A 183 -4.05 -7.34 4.41
N LEU A 184 -3.22 -7.97 3.56
CA LEU A 184 -2.85 -9.37 3.65
C LEU A 184 -4.01 -10.31 4.01
N LYS A 185 -5.11 -10.28 3.27
CA LYS A 185 -5.89 -11.49 3.10
C LYS A 185 -5.10 -12.39 2.15
N ILE A 186 -4.05 -12.98 2.66
CA ILE A 186 -3.45 -14.16 2.03
C ILE A 186 -4.58 -15.19 2.06
N GLY A 187 -5.05 -15.57 0.88
CA GLY A 187 -6.04 -16.63 0.76
C GLY A 187 -5.51 -17.86 1.51
N ARG A 188 -6.44 -18.62 2.14
CA ARG A 188 -6.10 -19.87 2.85
C ARG A 188 -5.05 -20.64 2.06
N ALA A 189 -3.87 -20.85 2.65
CA ALA A 189 -3.03 -21.94 2.26
C ALA A 189 -3.87 -23.21 2.49
N HIS A 190 -4.31 -23.85 1.43
CA HIS A 190 -4.76 -25.22 1.54
C HIS A 190 -3.49 -26.05 1.61
N VAL A 191 -3.24 -26.60 2.80
CA VAL A 191 -2.39 -27.76 2.99
C VAL A 191 -3.08 -28.96 2.35
#